data_584b27265d608baf859e0d0c7fe261cd
#
_entry.id   584b27265d608baf859e0d0c7fe261cd
#
_cell.length_a   1.000
_cell.length_b   1.000
_cell.length_c   1.000
_cell.angle_alpha   90.00
_cell.angle_beta   90.00
_cell.angle_gamma   90.00
#
_symmetry.space_group_name_H-M   'P 1'
#
loop_
_entity.id
_entity.type
_entity.pdbx_description
1 polymer ?
#
loop_
_entity_poly.entity_id
_entity_poly.type
_entity_poly.pdbx_seq_one_letter_code
_entity_poly.pdbx_strand_id
1 'polypeptide(L)'
;MANLLQTLETEKLVLNNRLVFPPMATEKSNEGGKLGQGILDYYNEKSMGGYISLIIIEHSFVNEKGRASKGQLSVADDRNNEGLKELASIIHKNGSKAVMQINHAGSATTSEITGNEIVGPSQVMHLRGKEIPRELTK
;
A
#
# COMPACT_ATOMS: atom_id res chain seq x y z
N MET A 1 -4.91 27.43 -17.50
CA MET A 1 -5.03 26.02 -17.91
C MET A 1 -4.19 25.17 -16.95
N ALA A 2 -4.73 24.05 -16.51
CA ALA A 2 -3.98 23.18 -15.60
C ALA A 2 -2.76 22.57 -16.34
N ASN A 3 -1.58 22.77 -15.76
CA ASN A 3 -0.31 22.30 -16.31
C ASN A 3 -0.06 20.81 -15.99
N LEU A 4 -1.09 19.96 -16.12
CA LEU A 4 -1.05 18.55 -15.70
C LEU A 4 0.05 17.75 -16.40
N LEU A 5 0.32 18.05 -17.66
CA LEU A 5 1.32 17.35 -18.47
C LEU A 5 2.73 17.97 -18.42
N GLN A 6 2.90 19.06 -17.66
CA GLN A 6 4.21 19.66 -17.47
C GLN A 6 5.02 18.89 -16.41
N THR A 7 6.31 18.78 -16.65
CA THR A 7 7.27 18.22 -15.71
C THR A 7 7.17 18.93 -14.34
N LEU A 8 7.21 18.15 -13.29
CA LEU A 8 7.39 18.62 -11.92
C LEU A 8 8.81 18.29 -11.46
N GLU A 9 9.58 19.30 -11.23
CA GLU A 9 10.97 19.17 -10.79
C GLU A 9 11.13 19.72 -9.38
N THR A 10 11.76 18.93 -8.52
CA THR A 10 12.16 19.30 -7.16
C THR A 10 13.64 18.95 -6.98
N GLU A 11 14.25 19.35 -5.87
CA GLU A 11 15.65 19.02 -5.57
C GLU A 11 15.97 17.51 -5.59
N LYS A 12 14.98 16.67 -5.29
CA LYS A 12 15.19 15.20 -5.11
C LYS A 12 14.34 14.32 -6.04
N LEU A 13 13.36 14.90 -6.73
CA LEU A 13 12.43 14.14 -7.54
C LEU A 13 12.06 14.90 -8.80
N VAL A 14 12.17 14.20 -9.93
CA VAL A 14 11.69 14.67 -11.23
C VAL A 14 10.56 13.75 -11.69
N LEU A 15 9.40 14.31 -11.95
CA LEU A 15 8.23 13.64 -12.50
C LEU A 15 7.96 14.20 -13.91
N ASN A 16 7.73 13.32 -14.88
CA ASN A 16 7.50 13.69 -16.28
C ASN A 16 6.22 14.52 -16.47
N ASN A 17 5.29 14.43 -15.54
CA ASN A 17 4.06 15.21 -15.51
C ASN A 17 3.52 15.27 -14.05
N ARG A 18 2.35 15.81 -13.86
CA ARG A 18 1.72 16.00 -12.53
C ARG A 18 0.60 15.01 -12.23
N LEU A 19 0.51 13.91 -12.99
CA LEU A 19 -0.48 12.86 -12.77
C LEU A 19 0.07 11.85 -11.77
N VAL A 20 -0.66 11.66 -10.69
CA VAL A 20 -0.34 10.70 -9.62
C VAL A 20 -1.48 9.70 -9.49
N PHE A 21 -1.14 8.41 -9.51
CA PHE A 21 -2.09 7.37 -9.16
C PHE A 21 -2.08 7.18 -7.64
N PRO A 22 -3.21 7.41 -6.95
CA PRO A 22 -3.29 7.33 -5.50
C PRO A 22 -3.25 5.85 -5.03
N PRO A 23 -2.97 5.61 -3.73
CA PRO A 23 -2.97 4.27 -3.18
C PRO A 23 -4.38 3.70 -3.12
N MET A 24 -4.65 2.67 -3.91
CA MET A 24 -5.95 2.00 -4.00
C MET A 24 -5.82 0.56 -3.52
N ALA A 25 -6.51 0.19 -2.45
CA ALA A 25 -6.54 -1.18 -1.93
C ALA A 25 -7.11 -2.13 -2.97
N THR A 26 -6.30 -3.06 -3.47
CA THR A 26 -6.73 -4.01 -4.51
C THR A 26 -7.40 -5.24 -3.92
N GLU A 27 -7.07 -5.61 -2.69
CA GLU A 27 -7.47 -6.86 -2.04
C GLU A 27 -7.03 -8.12 -2.82
N LYS A 28 -5.95 -8.01 -3.61
CA LYS A 28 -5.47 -9.05 -4.54
C LYS A 28 -4.23 -9.79 -4.05
N SER A 29 -3.79 -9.56 -2.81
CA SER A 29 -2.67 -10.34 -2.29
C SER A 29 -3.07 -11.81 -2.12
N ASN A 30 -2.11 -12.71 -2.28
CA ASN A 30 -2.26 -14.11 -1.94
C ASN A 30 -2.29 -14.29 -0.41
N GLU A 31 -2.50 -15.50 0.03
CA GLU A 31 -2.53 -15.86 1.45
C GLU A 31 -1.30 -15.30 2.21
N GLY A 32 -1.54 -14.78 3.40
CA GLY A 32 -0.51 -14.13 4.22
C GLY A 32 -0.03 -12.77 3.70
N GLY A 33 -0.78 -12.11 2.81
CA GLY A 33 -0.38 -10.83 2.23
C GLY A 33 0.73 -10.94 1.18
N LYS A 34 0.94 -12.15 0.63
CA LYS A 34 1.99 -12.41 -0.35
C LYS A 34 1.64 -11.75 -1.68
N LEU A 35 2.63 -11.06 -2.27
CA LEU A 35 2.48 -10.46 -3.59
C LEU A 35 2.29 -11.58 -4.64
N GLY A 36 1.27 -11.42 -5.48
CA GLY A 36 0.93 -12.38 -6.52
C GLY A 36 0.64 -11.72 -7.86
N GLN A 37 0.40 -12.54 -8.87
CA GLN A 37 0.19 -12.10 -10.25
C GLN A 37 -0.90 -11.04 -10.37
N GLY A 38 -1.99 -11.16 -9.60
CA GLY A 38 -3.09 -10.20 -9.65
C GLY A 38 -2.72 -8.77 -9.27
N ILE A 39 -1.71 -8.59 -8.40
CA ILE A 39 -1.16 -7.27 -8.06
C ILE A 39 -0.24 -6.78 -9.19
N LEU A 40 0.63 -7.65 -9.71
CA LEU A 40 1.53 -7.31 -10.82
C LEU A 40 0.74 -6.86 -12.05
N ASP A 41 -0.29 -7.61 -12.44
CA ASP A 41 -1.15 -7.27 -13.58
C ASP A 41 -1.87 -5.94 -13.38
N TYR A 42 -2.38 -5.70 -12.18
CA TYR A 42 -3.07 -4.46 -11.85
C TYR A 42 -2.15 -3.24 -12.03
N TYR A 43 -0.94 -3.27 -11.44
CA TYR A 43 -0.02 -2.14 -11.56
C TYR A 43 0.63 -2.03 -12.94
N ASN A 44 0.80 -3.15 -13.65
CA ASN A 44 1.20 -3.11 -15.04
C ASN A 44 0.16 -2.35 -15.90
N GLU A 45 -1.13 -2.67 -15.74
CA GLU A 45 -2.22 -1.95 -16.42
C GLU A 45 -2.20 -0.45 -16.08
N LYS A 46 -2.07 -0.09 -14.77
CA LYS A 46 -2.12 1.32 -14.34
C LYS A 46 -0.91 2.14 -14.77
N SER A 47 0.26 1.52 -14.94
CA SER A 47 1.47 2.17 -15.43
C SER A 47 1.59 2.19 -16.95
N MET A 48 0.80 1.37 -17.66
CA MET A 48 0.87 1.23 -19.11
C MET A 48 0.69 2.56 -19.83
N GLY A 49 1.49 2.77 -20.89
CA GLY A 49 1.46 3.98 -21.72
C GLY A 49 2.22 5.19 -21.16
N GLY A 50 2.76 5.10 -19.94
CA GLY A 50 3.63 6.16 -19.37
C GLY A 50 2.92 7.47 -19.03
N TYR A 51 1.59 7.47 -18.96
CA TYR A 51 0.79 8.68 -18.68
C TYR A 51 0.83 9.12 -17.23
N ILE A 52 1.10 8.21 -16.31
CA ILE A 52 1.17 8.47 -14.88
C ILE A 52 2.62 8.57 -14.46
N SER A 53 3.03 9.69 -13.89
CA SER A 53 4.42 9.91 -13.48
C SER A 53 4.76 9.27 -12.14
N LEU A 54 3.80 9.16 -11.24
CA LEU A 54 3.99 8.59 -9.90
C LEU A 54 2.84 7.65 -9.56
N ILE A 55 3.17 6.43 -9.19
CA ILE A 55 2.22 5.46 -8.65
C ILE A 55 2.50 5.26 -7.17
N ILE A 56 1.50 5.51 -6.34
CA ILE A 56 1.54 5.17 -4.92
C ILE A 56 0.90 3.77 -4.80
N ILE A 57 1.72 2.79 -4.48
CA ILE A 57 1.29 1.40 -4.29
C ILE A 57 0.38 1.33 -3.05
N GLU A 58 -0.63 0.49 -3.12
CA GLU A 58 -1.62 0.29 -2.07
C GLU A 58 -1.03 0.17 -0.66
N HIS A 59 -1.83 0.50 0.34
CA HIS A 59 -1.42 0.39 1.73
C HIS A 59 -1.03 -1.05 2.07
N SER A 60 0.17 -1.21 2.59
CA SER A 60 0.77 -2.50 2.91
C SER A 60 1.09 -2.57 4.39
N PHE A 61 0.70 -3.65 5.08
CA PHE A 61 0.90 -3.72 6.51
C PHE A 61 2.36 -4.02 6.86
N VAL A 62 2.86 -3.32 7.89
CA VAL A 62 4.24 -3.46 8.41
C VAL A 62 4.36 -4.52 9.52
N ASN A 63 3.21 -5.02 10.00
CA ASN A 63 3.12 -6.03 11.06
C ASN A 63 1.77 -6.74 10.95
N GLU A 64 1.73 -8.06 11.17
CA GLU A 64 0.48 -8.85 11.13
C GLU A 64 -0.61 -8.28 12.06
N LYS A 65 -0.24 -7.77 13.24
CA LYS A 65 -1.17 -7.12 14.17
C LYS A 65 -1.79 -5.83 13.61
N GLY A 66 -1.18 -5.25 12.59
CA GLY A 66 -1.65 -4.05 11.90
C GLY A 66 -2.33 -4.30 10.57
N ARG A 67 -2.59 -5.54 10.21
CA ARG A 67 -3.29 -5.92 8.98
C ARG A 67 -4.73 -5.40 9.00
N ALA A 68 -5.14 -4.71 7.94
CA ALA A 68 -6.47 -4.11 7.84
C ALA A 68 -7.50 -5.05 7.21
N SER A 69 -7.09 -5.94 6.31
CA SER A 69 -7.98 -6.85 5.56
C SER A 69 -7.27 -8.13 5.12
N LYS A 70 -8.06 -9.15 4.76
CA LYS A 70 -7.51 -10.47 4.35
C LYS A 70 -6.70 -10.42 3.06
N GLY A 71 -7.05 -9.51 2.14
CA GLY A 71 -6.38 -9.36 0.84
C GLY A 71 -5.30 -8.26 0.81
N GLN A 72 -4.95 -7.67 1.95
CA GLN A 72 -3.94 -6.62 2.02
C GLN A 72 -2.52 -7.15 1.80
N LEU A 73 -1.71 -6.39 1.03
CA LEU A 73 -0.31 -6.69 0.78
C LEU A 73 0.53 -6.54 2.07
N SER A 74 1.51 -7.42 2.25
CA SER A 74 2.46 -7.41 3.38
C SER A 74 3.79 -6.81 3.00
N VAL A 75 4.34 -6.00 3.90
CA VAL A 75 5.76 -5.61 3.96
C VAL A 75 6.33 -5.84 5.36
N ALA A 76 5.72 -6.76 6.11
CA ALA A 76 6.08 -7.07 7.49
C ALA A 76 7.42 -7.82 7.61
N ASP A 77 7.86 -8.46 6.54
CA ASP A 77 9.10 -9.22 6.45
C ASP A 77 9.61 -9.35 5.01
N ASP A 78 10.72 -10.04 4.83
CA ASP A 78 11.44 -10.16 3.55
C ASP A 78 10.81 -11.11 2.53
N ARG A 79 9.74 -11.82 2.86
CA ARG A 79 9.10 -12.81 1.97
C ARG A 79 8.63 -12.22 0.64
N ASN A 80 8.34 -10.94 0.61
CA ASN A 80 7.86 -10.23 -0.59
C ASN A 80 8.97 -9.48 -1.34
N ASN A 81 10.21 -9.50 -0.90
CA ASN A 81 11.28 -8.69 -1.50
C ASN A 81 11.43 -8.91 -3.02
N GLU A 82 11.43 -10.16 -3.48
CA GLU A 82 11.54 -10.44 -4.92
C GLU A 82 10.30 -9.96 -5.70
N GLY A 83 9.10 -10.20 -5.17
CA GLY A 83 7.87 -9.69 -5.79
C GLY A 83 7.79 -8.17 -5.83
N LEU A 84 8.26 -7.49 -4.78
CA LEU A 84 8.32 -6.03 -4.72
C LEU A 84 9.34 -5.46 -5.71
N LYS A 85 10.47 -6.12 -5.92
CA LYS A 85 11.44 -5.76 -6.98
C LYS A 85 10.81 -5.90 -8.37
N GLU A 86 10.11 -7.00 -8.62
CA GLU A 86 9.39 -7.22 -9.88
C GLU A 86 8.32 -6.15 -10.09
N LEU A 87 7.51 -5.85 -9.07
CA LEU A 87 6.49 -4.80 -9.10
C LEU A 87 7.10 -3.43 -9.43
N ALA A 88 8.18 -3.06 -8.75
CA ALA A 88 8.90 -1.82 -9.03
C ALA A 88 9.43 -1.79 -10.46
N SER A 89 10.00 -2.90 -10.95
CA SER A 89 10.51 -3.01 -12.32
C SER A 89 9.42 -2.82 -13.37
N ILE A 90 8.23 -3.39 -13.17
CA ILE A 90 7.07 -3.23 -14.05
C ILE A 90 6.65 -1.77 -14.11
N ILE A 91 6.50 -1.11 -12.97
CA ILE A 91 6.09 0.29 -12.88
C ILE A 91 7.14 1.20 -13.55
N HIS A 92 8.43 0.98 -13.25
CA HIS A 92 9.53 1.78 -13.81
C HIS A 92 9.69 1.58 -15.32
N LYS A 93 9.56 0.33 -15.81
CA LYS A 93 9.62 0.01 -17.24
C LYS A 93 8.59 0.81 -18.04
N ASN A 94 7.44 1.06 -17.47
CA ASN A 94 6.37 1.84 -18.09
C ASN A 94 6.54 3.37 -17.88
N GLY A 95 7.63 3.83 -17.26
CA GLY A 95 7.99 5.25 -17.13
C GLY A 95 7.49 5.96 -15.88
N SER A 96 6.77 5.26 -15.00
CA SER A 96 6.31 5.80 -13.72
C SER A 96 7.36 5.66 -12.62
N LYS A 97 7.35 6.56 -11.63
CA LYS A 97 8.01 6.35 -10.34
C LYS A 97 7.09 5.58 -9.42
N ALA A 98 7.65 4.82 -8.48
CA ALA A 98 6.90 4.04 -7.50
C ALA A 98 7.18 4.51 -6.07
N VAL A 99 6.14 4.61 -5.25
CA VAL A 99 6.21 4.84 -3.81
C VAL A 99 5.28 3.84 -3.14
N MET A 100 5.71 3.22 -2.05
CA MET A 100 4.88 2.32 -1.27
C MET A 100 4.21 3.05 -0.13
N GLN A 101 2.89 2.88 0.03
CA GLN A 101 2.19 3.30 1.24
C GLN A 101 2.27 2.18 2.28
N ILE A 102 2.91 2.45 3.41
CA ILE A 102 2.99 1.52 4.54
C ILE A 102 2.02 1.93 5.63
N ASN A 103 1.41 0.96 6.32
CA ASN A 103 0.45 1.24 7.37
C ASN A 103 0.41 0.19 8.49
N HIS A 104 -0.27 0.58 9.57
CA HIS A 104 -0.74 -0.28 10.64
C HIS A 104 -2.18 0.15 10.96
N ALA A 105 -3.14 -0.77 10.86
CA ALA A 105 -4.57 -0.43 10.98
C ALA A 105 -5.00 -0.05 12.41
N GLY A 106 -4.23 -0.45 13.42
CA GLY A 106 -4.54 -0.13 14.82
C GLY A 106 -5.90 -0.67 15.24
N SER A 107 -6.75 0.21 15.78
CA SER A 107 -8.13 -0.12 16.17
C SER A 107 -9.12 -0.24 15.01
N ALA A 108 -8.69 0.03 13.78
CA ALA A 108 -9.55 -0.04 12.59
C ALA A 108 -9.55 -1.42 11.90
N THR A 109 -9.10 -2.46 12.60
CA THR A 109 -9.13 -3.86 12.16
C THR A 109 -9.88 -4.72 13.19
N THR A 110 -9.84 -6.05 13.04
CA THR A 110 -10.43 -7.00 13.98
C THR A 110 -9.46 -8.12 14.31
N SER A 111 -9.67 -8.77 15.47
CA SER A 111 -8.90 -9.95 15.86
C SER A 111 -9.06 -11.12 14.88
N GLU A 112 -10.21 -11.22 14.21
CA GLU A 112 -10.45 -12.19 13.13
C GLU A 112 -9.49 -11.99 11.93
N ILE A 113 -9.19 -10.73 11.58
CA ILE A 113 -8.31 -10.40 10.44
C ILE A 113 -6.84 -10.57 10.82
N THR A 114 -6.46 -10.11 12.01
CA THR A 114 -5.06 -10.10 12.44
C THR A 114 -4.59 -11.43 13.04
N GLY A 115 -5.53 -12.27 13.49
CA GLY A 115 -5.23 -13.44 14.33
C GLY A 115 -4.71 -13.07 15.73
N ASN A 116 -4.78 -11.80 16.11
CA ASN A 116 -4.22 -11.25 17.35
C ASN A 116 -5.20 -10.24 17.96
N GLU A 117 -4.99 -9.95 19.26
CA GLU A 117 -5.65 -8.82 19.91
C GLU A 117 -5.32 -7.51 19.19
N ILE A 118 -6.34 -6.74 18.82
CA ILE A 118 -6.14 -5.43 18.21
C ILE A 118 -5.58 -4.42 19.21
N VAL A 119 -4.81 -3.46 18.74
CA VAL A 119 -4.14 -2.46 19.56
C VAL A 119 -4.50 -1.05 19.12
N GLY A 120 -4.41 -0.10 20.02
CA GLY A 120 -4.67 1.31 19.74
C GLY A 120 -3.97 2.23 20.73
N PRO A 121 -4.03 3.55 20.54
CA PRO A 121 -3.43 4.52 21.46
C PRO A 121 -4.20 4.62 22.78
N SER A 122 -5.43 4.10 22.82
CA SER A 122 -6.31 4.05 24.00
C SER A 122 -7.35 2.94 23.84
N GLN A 123 -8.03 2.56 24.92
CA GLN A 123 -9.11 1.56 24.92
C GLN A 123 -10.44 2.13 24.39
N VAL A 124 -10.37 2.84 23.27
CA VAL A 124 -11.56 3.43 22.62
C VAL A 124 -11.83 2.68 21.33
N MET A 125 -13.04 2.14 21.21
CA MET A 125 -13.48 1.44 20.00
C MET A 125 -13.50 2.40 18.80
N HIS A 126 -12.94 1.98 17.68
CA HIS A 126 -13.03 2.74 16.44
C HIS A 126 -14.51 2.88 15.99
N LEU A 127 -14.88 4.01 15.37
CA LEU A 127 -16.28 4.29 14.95
C LEU A 127 -16.91 3.20 14.07
N ARG A 128 -16.09 2.52 13.26
CA ARG A 128 -16.50 1.38 12.43
C ARG A 128 -16.03 0.04 12.99
N GLY A 129 -15.47 0.04 14.19
CA GLY A 129 -14.92 -1.14 14.85
C GLY A 129 -16.00 -1.99 15.49
N LYS A 130 -15.63 -3.22 15.84
CA LYS A 130 -16.46 -4.17 16.57
C LYS A 130 -15.84 -4.59 17.90
N GLU A 131 -14.61 -4.17 18.15
CA GLU A 131 -13.80 -4.58 19.28
C GLU A 131 -13.15 -3.37 19.95
N ILE A 132 -12.95 -3.45 21.26
CA ILE A 132 -12.19 -2.46 22.02
C ILE A 132 -10.71 -2.85 21.92
N PRO A 133 -9.82 -1.98 21.42
CA PRO A 133 -8.42 -2.30 21.31
C PRO A 133 -7.73 -2.29 22.69
N ARG A 134 -6.70 -3.11 22.83
CA ARG A 134 -5.78 -2.97 23.94
C ARG A 134 -4.94 -1.70 23.75
N GLU A 135 -4.82 -0.92 24.80
CA GLU A 135 -3.95 0.25 24.78
C GLU A 135 -2.47 -0.16 24.67
N LEU A 136 -1.75 0.55 23.79
CA LEU A 136 -0.30 0.40 23.66
C LEU A 136 0.39 1.04 24.87
N THR A 137 1.35 0.33 25.44
CA THR A 137 2.29 0.88 26.43
C THR A 137 3.40 1.66 25.72
N LYS A 138 3.94 2.67 26.41
CA LYS A 138 5.13 3.39 25.99
C LYS A 138 6.35 2.49 25.99
#